data_cef16ae05b0d532ed9d01efe3a5cf544
#
_entry.id   cef16ae05b0d532ed9d01efe3a5cf544
#
_cell.length_a   1.000
_cell.length_b   1.000
_cell.length_c   1.000
_cell.angle_alpha   90.00
_cell.angle_beta   90.00
_cell.angle_gamma   90.00
#
_symmetry.space_group_name_H-M   'P 1'
#
loop_
_entity.id
_entity.type
_entity.pdbx_description
1 polymer ?
#
loop_
_entity_poly.entity_id
_entity_poly.type
_entity_poly.pdbx_seq_one_letter_code
_entity_poly.pdbx_strand_id
1 'polypeptide(L)'
;MPTTTNYGWTTPADTDLVKDGAAAIRTLGSSVDTTTKNLNPSTTLGDIEYRSATANTNTRLPIGSSGQILTVAAGVPSWAAPAGTGKTWTLLNSGGTNLTGAQTITVSGISNVEDLMIFINQGSSASAASEIGIRFNGDTGTNYGHTGFSIEASSTYSASNFAFNVNLSNNQLYLAKLSSNAASQMCGGIWVSGCKSTGLKAILGQAGASAGGGNSQNTQGVIGFYSASAAITSVSAHSLTGNFDDGQLWVYGA
;
A
#
# COMPACT_ATOMS: atom_id res chain seq x y z
N MET A 1 -6.68 66.79 8.87
CA MET A 1 -5.62 66.19 8.06
C MET A 1 -6.30 65.25 7.04
N PRO A 2 -5.97 65.39 5.78
CA PRO A 2 -6.47 64.48 4.74
C PRO A 2 -5.91 63.08 4.92
N THR A 3 -6.50 62.10 4.22
CA THR A 3 -6.05 60.70 4.22
C THR A 3 -5.90 60.16 2.79
N THR A 4 -5.03 59.19 2.62
CA THR A 4 -4.87 58.52 1.33
C THR A 4 -6.07 57.63 1.02
N THR A 5 -6.46 57.57 -0.27
CA THR A 5 -7.68 56.89 -0.71
C THR A 5 -7.67 55.39 -0.44
N ASN A 6 -6.56 54.69 -0.66
CA ASN A 6 -6.51 53.22 -0.59
C ASN A 6 -6.29 52.70 0.83
N TYR A 7 -5.37 53.28 1.57
CA TYR A 7 -4.98 52.77 2.88
C TYR A 7 -5.41 53.63 4.05
N GLY A 8 -5.96 54.84 3.80
CA GLY A 8 -6.41 55.75 4.84
C GLY A 8 -5.28 56.39 5.66
N TRP A 9 -4.05 56.41 5.12
CA TRP A 9 -2.94 57.03 5.84
C TRP A 9 -3.14 58.54 5.95
N THR A 10 -2.92 59.03 7.11
CA THR A 10 -3.02 60.51 7.38
C THR A 10 -1.89 61.24 6.71
N THR A 11 -2.19 62.26 5.97
CA THR A 11 -1.23 63.15 5.30
C THR A 11 -1.31 64.57 5.80
N PRO A 12 -0.22 65.37 5.74
CA PRO A 12 -0.30 66.80 6.03
C PRO A 12 -1.30 67.50 5.11
N ALA A 13 -1.98 68.50 5.62
CA ALA A 13 -2.82 69.42 4.84
C ALA A 13 -2.03 70.64 4.47
N ASP A 14 -2.42 71.32 3.36
CA ASP A 14 -1.75 72.56 2.90
C ASP A 14 -1.87 73.71 3.92
N THR A 15 -2.83 73.60 4.82
CA THR A 15 -3.09 74.57 5.89
C THR A 15 -2.39 74.28 7.21
N ASP A 16 -1.68 73.10 7.30
CA ASP A 16 -0.94 72.73 8.52
C ASP A 16 0.28 73.63 8.74
N LEU A 17 0.60 73.87 10.01
CA LEU A 17 1.76 74.67 10.34
C LEU A 17 3.09 73.95 9.97
N VAL A 18 4.01 74.62 9.36
CA VAL A 18 5.33 74.06 8.94
C VAL A 18 6.07 73.43 10.11
N LYS A 19 5.94 73.95 11.33
CA LYS A 19 6.53 73.35 12.54
C LYS A 19 6.07 71.92 12.83
N ASP A 20 4.83 71.58 12.41
CA ASP A 20 4.21 70.30 12.66
C ASP A 20 4.47 69.29 11.51
N GLY A 21 5.02 69.75 10.38
CA GLY A 21 5.26 68.97 9.19
C GLY A 21 6.17 67.74 9.43
N ALA A 22 7.23 67.91 10.20
CA ALA A 22 8.13 66.82 10.51
C ALA A 22 7.47 65.69 11.32
N ALA A 23 6.55 66.04 12.23
CA ALA A 23 5.78 65.05 12.98
C ALA A 23 4.76 64.32 12.09
N ALA A 24 4.08 65.05 11.21
CA ALA A 24 3.11 64.47 10.26
C ALA A 24 3.81 63.49 9.26
N ILE A 25 4.98 63.85 8.75
CA ILE A 25 5.76 62.96 7.87
C ILE A 25 6.22 61.71 8.62
N ARG A 26 6.66 61.80 9.89
CA ARG A 26 7.01 60.59 10.69
C ARG A 26 5.78 59.69 10.91
N THR A 27 4.64 60.26 11.20
CA THR A 27 3.40 59.50 11.36
C THR A 27 3.02 58.76 10.06
N LEU A 28 3.08 59.43 8.92
CA LEU A 28 2.87 58.84 7.61
C LEU A 28 3.86 57.71 7.36
N GLY A 29 5.16 57.94 7.60
CA GLY A 29 6.21 56.93 7.45
C GLY A 29 5.96 55.67 8.29
N SER A 30 5.56 55.88 9.57
CA SER A 30 5.21 54.73 10.44
C SER A 30 3.98 53.97 9.98
N SER A 31 3.00 54.69 9.42
CA SER A 31 1.81 54.05 8.86
C SER A 31 2.11 53.21 7.60
N VAL A 32 2.97 53.74 6.72
CA VAL A 32 3.47 53.03 5.53
C VAL A 32 4.25 51.79 5.94
N ASP A 33 5.20 51.93 6.87
CA ASP A 33 6.05 50.84 7.38
C ASP A 33 5.16 49.72 7.98
N THR A 34 4.24 50.07 8.84
CA THR A 34 3.31 49.10 9.45
C THR A 34 2.48 48.36 8.39
N THR A 35 1.92 49.09 7.41
CA THR A 35 1.13 48.46 6.34
C THR A 35 1.97 47.54 5.46
N THR A 36 3.18 47.98 5.10
CA THR A 36 4.10 47.18 4.32
C THR A 36 4.47 45.92 5.07
N LYS A 37 4.79 46.00 6.35
CA LYS A 37 5.05 44.86 7.23
C LYS A 37 3.87 43.87 7.26
N ASN A 38 2.65 44.40 7.38
CA ASN A 38 1.45 43.57 7.41
C ASN A 38 1.13 42.90 6.07
N LEU A 39 1.53 43.49 4.95
CA LEU A 39 1.36 42.93 3.61
C LEU A 39 2.48 41.95 3.23
N ASN A 40 3.63 42.02 3.90
CA ASN A 40 4.77 41.14 3.68
C ASN A 40 5.21 40.52 5.02
N PRO A 41 4.44 39.56 5.55
CA PRO A 41 4.75 38.90 6.83
C PRO A 41 5.78 37.80 6.74
N SER A 42 6.23 37.42 5.53
CA SER A 42 7.20 36.34 5.32
C SER A 42 8.55 36.67 5.94
N THR A 43 9.20 35.69 6.55
CA THR A 43 10.49 35.84 7.24
C THR A 43 11.51 34.75 6.90
N THR A 44 11.09 33.69 6.24
CA THR A 44 11.91 32.53 5.98
C THR A 44 11.75 32.06 4.52
N LEU A 45 12.82 31.53 3.95
CA LEU A 45 12.78 30.95 2.60
C LEU A 45 11.72 29.86 2.52
N GLY A 46 10.86 29.97 1.51
CA GLY A 46 9.76 29.00 1.27
C GLY A 46 8.46 29.31 1.98
N ASP A 47 8.37 30.41 2.73
CA ASP A 47 7.11 30.88 3.27
C ASP A 47 6.12 31.24 2.15
N ILE A 48 4.85 31.06 2.41
CA ILE A 48 3.73 31.47 1.53
C ILE A 48 2.92 32.52 2.25
N GLU A 49 2.46 33.52 1.52
CA GLU A 49 1.56 34.54 2.04
C GLU A 49 0.17 34.33 1.46
N TYR A 50 -0.82 34.48 2.29
CA TYR A 50 -2.21 34.46 1.85
C TYR A 50 -3.01 35.58 2.53
N ARG A 51 -4.12 35.97 1.91
CA ARG A 51 -4.97 37.04 2.39
C ARG A 51 -5.59 36.69 3.74
N SER A 52 -5.40 37.52 4.73
CA SER A 52 -6.10 37.42 6.01
C SER A 52 -7.53 37.96 5.93
N ALA A 53 -8.36 37.65 6.92
CA ALA A 53 -9.69 38.27 7.07
C ALA A 53 -9.61 39.76 7.41
N THR A 54 -8.52 40.25 7.95
CA THR A 54 -8.27 41.65 8.26
C THR A 54 -7.85 42.40 7.02
N ALA A 55 -8.43 43.58 6.80
CA ALA A 55 -8.08 44.44 5.68
C ALA A 55 -6.58 44.83 5.72
N ASN A 56 -5.94 44.92 4.56
CA ASN A 56 -4.53 45.30 4.40
C ASN A 56 -3.52 44.45 5.21
N THR A 57 -3.87 43.17 5.43
CA THR A 57 -3.04 42.27 6.21
C THR A 57 -3.00 40.92 5.49
N ASN A 58 -1.79 40.37 5.28
CA ASN A 58 -1.59 39.01 4.85
C ASN A 58 -1.20 38.14 6.07
N THR A 59 -1.48 36.86 5.95
CA THR A 59 -1.05 35.85 6.93
C THR A 59 0.09 35.05 6.34
N ARG A 60 1.12 34.84 7.14
CA ARG A 60 2.24 33.96 6.81
C ARG A 60 1.84 32.50 7.02
N LEU A 61 2.03 31.67 6.01
CA LEU A 61 2.07 30.23 6.14
C LEU A 61 3.55 29.80 6.06
N PRO A 62 4.16 29.38 7.19
CA PRO A 62 5.54 28.89 7.18
C PRO A 62 5.69 27.72 6.23
N ILE A 63 6.91 27.53 5.71
CA ILE A 63 7.20 26.36 4.85
C ILE A 63 6.80 25.06 5.56
N GLY A 64 6.13 24.16 4.83
CA GLY A 64 5.76 22.84 5.32
C GLY A 64 6.95 21.91 5.48
N SER A 65 6.70 20.75 6.09
CA SER A 65 7.69 19.68 6.17
C SER A 65 7.77 18.89 4.86
N SER A 66 8.91 18.23 4.62
CA SER A 66 9.09 17.38 3.44
C SER A 66 7.96 16.35 3.32
N GLY A 67 7.42 16.20 2.12
CA GLY A 67 6.31 15.29 1.82
C GLY A 67 4.91 15.83 2.08
N GLN A 68 4.75 17.02 2.65
CA GLN A 68 3.45 17.69 2.76
C GLN A 68 3.03 18.33 1.45
N ILE A 69 1.74 18.41 1.23
CA ILE A 69 1.09 19.11 0.11
C ILE A 69 0.30 20.31 0.62
N LEU A 70 0.23 21.35 -0.21
CA LEU A 70 -0.61 22.50 0.09
C LEU A 70 -2.08 22.13 -0.13
N THR A 71 -2.89 22.31 0.90
CA THR A 71 -4.32 22.00 0.90
C THR A 71 -5.12 23.19 1.38
N VAL A 72 -6.44 23.05 1.39
CA VAL A 72 -7.35 24.03 2.03
C VAL A 72 -7.98 23.36 3.25
N ALA A 73 -7.76 23.93 4.43
CA ALA A 73 -8.39 23.53 5.68
C ALA A 73 -9.16 24.71 6.28
N ALA A 74 -10.42 24.52 6.60
CA ALA A 74 -11.31 25.59 7.13
C ALA A 74 -11.32 26.87 6.28
N GLY A 75 -11.19 26.73 4.95
CA GLY A 75 -11.24 27.85 4.01
C GLY A 75 -9.92 28.61 3.82
N VAL A 76 -8.82 28.17 4.43
CA VAL A 76 -7.49 28.80 4.29
C VAL A 76 -6.44 27.79 3.84
N PRO A 77 -5.35 28.24 3.20
CA PRO A 77 -4.21 27.38 2.85
C PRO A 77 -3.59 26.73 4.09
N SER A 78 -3.25 25.46 3.99
CA SER A 78 -2.65 24.68 5.06
C SER A 78 -1.77 23.55 4.48
N TRP A 79 -0.72 23.17 5.18
CA TRP A 79 0.07 22.00 4.85
C TRP A 79 -0.52 20.75 5.48
N ALA A 80 -0.68 19.70 4.69
CA ALA A 80 -1.16 18.41 5.17
C ALA A 80 -0.35 17.26 4.53
N ALA A 81 -0.30 16.13 5.21
CA ALA A 81 0.17 14.92 4.57
C ALA A 81 -0.76 14.57 3.40
N PRO A 82 -0.23 14.02 2.29
CA PRO A 82 -1.08 13.49 1.23
C PRO A 82 -2.11 12.53 1.83
N ALA A 83 -3.37 12.70 1.50
CA ALA A 83 -4.38 11.70 1.85
C ALA A 83 -3.99 10.40 1.11
N GLY A 84 -3.67 9.38 1.85
CA GLY A 84 -3.48 8.05 1.28
C GLY A 84 -4.79 7.57 0.68
N THR A 85 -4.93 7.68 -0.65
CA THR A 85 -6.16 7.27 -1.35
C THR A 85 -6.15 5.80 -1.72
N GLY A 86 -5.12 5.04 -1.33
CA GLY A 86 -4.98 3.62 -1.64
C GLY A 86 -4.36 2.83 -0.50
N LYS A 87 -4.60 1.53 -0.51
CA LYS A 87 -3.92 0.60 0.40
C LYS A 87 -2.43 0.56 0.03
N THR A 88 -1.57 0.81 1.02
CA THR A 88 -0.12 0.68 0.84
C THR A 88 0.28 -0.75 1.15
N TRP A 89 0.80 -1.45 0.16
CA TRP A 89 1.32 -2.79 0.31
C TRP A 89 2.71 -2.77 0.92
N THR A 90 2.87 -3.47 2.02
CA THR A 90 4.15 -3.60 2.72
C THR A 90 4.61 -5.05 2.71
N LEU A 91 5.88 -5.28 2.41
CA LEU A 91 6.48 -6.62 2.52
C LEU A 91 6.62 -6.99 4.01
N LEU A 92 5.96 -8.07 4.42
CA LEU A 92 5.89 -8.51 5.82
C LEU A 92 7.06 -9.42 6.22
N ASN A 93 7.72 -10.06 5.24
CA ASN A 93 8.91 -10.89 5.44
C ASN A 93 10.10 -10.33 4.64
N SER A 94 10.82 -9.40 5.24
CA SER A 94 11.94 -8.68 4.60
C SER A 94 12.92 -9.64 3.92
N GLY A 95 13.19 -9.39 2.63
CA GLY A 95 14.06 -10.24 1.81
C GLY A 95 13.42 -11.52 1.29
N GLY A 96 12.14 -11.79 1.58
CA GLY A 96 11.49 -13.06 1.28
C GLY A 96 11.88 -14.17 2.28
N THR A 97 11.22 -15.31 2.20
CA THR A 97 11.53 -16.49 3.01
C THR A 97 11.89 -17.66 2.09
N ASN A 98 13.06 -18.22 2.26
CA ASN A 98 13.51 -19.32 1.44
C ASN A 98 12.67 -20.59 1.68
N LEU A 99 12.30 -21.23 0.60
CA LEU A 99 11.57 -22.51 0.61
C LEU A 99 12.59 -23.66 0.49
N THR A 100 13.21 -24.01 1.63
CA THR A 100 14.23 -25.09 1.67
C THR A 100 14.20 -25.84 2.99
N GLY A 101 14.46 -27.14 2.93
CA GLY A 101 14.78 -27.99 4.09
C GLY A 101 13.60 -28.42 4.95
N ALA A 102 12.38 -27.93 4.71
CA ALA A 102 11.20 -28.32 5.46
C ALA A 102 9.98 -28.49 4.55
N GLN A 103 9.03 -29.30 4.99
CA GLN A 103 7.76 -29.52 4.28
C GLN A 103 6.81 -28.34 4.43
N THR A 104 6.91 -27.61 5.52
CA THR A 104 6.10 -26.40 5.82
C THR A 104 7.02 -25.28 6.21
N ILE A 105 6.87 -24.13 5.54
CA ILE A 105 7.65 -22.93 5.82
C ILE A 105 6.69 -21.79 6.09
N THR A 106 6.84 -21.13 7.24
CA THR A 106 5.87 -20.20 7.80
C THR A 106 6.43 -18.78 7.95
N VAL A 107 5.66 -17.80 7.51
CA VAL A 107 5.80 -16.38 7.83
C VAL A 107 4.79 -16.07 8.92
N SER A 108 5.25 -15.63 10.08
CA SER A 108 4.42 -15.33 11.24
C SER A 108 4.51 -13.84 11.64
N GLY A 109 3.73 -13.44 12.64
CA GLY A 109 3.71 -12.06 13.13
C GLY A 109 2.87 -11.12 12.28
N ILE A 110 2.01 -11.65 11.41
CA ILE A 110 1.06 -10.86 10.62
C ILE A 110 0.02 -10.28 11.56
N SER A 111 -0.13 -8.97 11.54
CA SER A 111 -1.10 -8.28 12.38
C SER A 111 -1.65 -7.03 11.70
N ASN A 112 -2.90 -6.72 11.98
CA ASN A 112 -3.56 -5.49 11.53
C ASN A 112 -3.59 -5.30 10.01
N VAL A 113 -3.68 -6.38 9.23
CA VAL A 113 -3.69 -6.40 7.75
C VAL A 113 -5.07 -6.82 7.27
N GLU A 114 -5.68 -6.05 6.37
CA GLU A 114 -6.98 -6.37 5.79
C GLU A 114 -6.86 -7.29 4.59
N ASP A 115 -5.85 -7.05 3.75
CA ASP A 115 -5.57 -7.85 2.56
C ASP A 115 -4.14 -8.39 2.58
N LEU A 116 -3.97 -9.60 2.05
CA LEU A 116 -2.67 -10.21 1.81
C LEU A 116 -2.48 -10.49 0.32
N MET A 117 -1.26 -10.26 -0.18
CA MET A 117 -0.75 -10.86 -1.41
C MET A 117 0.38 -11.81 -1.05
N ILE A 118 0.27 -13.04 -1.52
CA ILE A 118 1.21 -14.11 -1.22
C ILE A 118 1.73 -14.65 -2.54
N PHE A 119 3.05 -14.62 -2.73
CA PHE A 119 3.70 -15.11 -3.93
C PHE A 119 4.70 -16.21 -3.58
N ILE A 120 4.71 -17.23 -4.42
CA ILE A 120 5.78 -18.24 -4.45
C ILE A 120 6.51 -18.06 -5.78
N ASN A 121 7.81 -17.90 -5.70
CA ASN A 121 8.71 -17.83 -6.85
C ASN A 121 9.64 -19.05 -6.86
N GLN A 122 9.62 -19.79 -7.95
CA GLN A 122 10.44 -20.99 -8.18
C GLN A 122 10.30 -22.06 -7.07
N GLY A 123 9.12 -22.17 -6.44
CA GLY A 123 8.88 -23.18 -5.42
C GLY A 123 9.01 -24.59 -5.96
N SER A 124 9.88 -25.39 -5.38
CA SER A 124 10.09 -26.80 -5.74
C SER A 124 10.12 -27.70 -4.51
N SER A 125 10.01 -29.00 -4.73
CA SER A 125 10.02 -30.02 -3.70
C SER A 125 10.98 -31.15 -4.10
N ALA A 126 11.75 -31.62 -3.13
CA ALA A 126 12.64 -32.76 -3.29
C ALA A 126 11.92 -34.07 -3.66
N SER A 127 10.60 -34.12 -3.50
CA SER A 127 9.77 -35.26 -3.91
C SER A 127 9.05 -34.98 -5.21
N ALA A 128 9.13 -35.91 -6.12
CA ALA A 128 8.40 -35.88 -7.38
C ALA A 128 6.87 -35.83 -7.15
N ALA A 129 6.15 -35.12 -8.03
CA ALA A 129 4.70 -35.04 -8.06
C ALA A 129 4.06 -34.50 -6.76
N SER A 130 4.71 -33.55 -6.10
CA SER A 130 4.16 -32.85 -4.95
C SER A 130 3.14 -31.81 -5.36
N GLU A 131 2.21 -31.52 -4.46
CA GLU A 131 1.30 -30.37 -4.57
C GLU A 131 1.76 -29.31 -3.56
N ILE A 132 1.82 -28.06 -4.02
CA ILE A 132 2.15 -26.92 -3.16
C ILE A 132 0.87 -26.16 -2.86
N GLY A 133 0.63 -25.89 -1.59
CA GLY A 133 -0.51 -25.14 -1.11
C GLY A 133 -0.14 -24.10 -0.07
N ILE A 134 -1.16 -23.33 0.33
CA ILE A 134 -1.07 -22.34 1.38
C ILE A 134 -1.94 -22.76 2.56
N ARG A 135 -1.42 -22.54 3.77
CA ARG A 135 -2.15 -22.64 5.03
C ARG A 135 -2.09 -21.31 5.77
N PHE A 136 -3.17 -20.99 6.47
CA PHE A 136 -3.26 -19.84 7.38
C PHE A 136 -3.29 -20.31 8.82
N ASN A 137 -2.61 -19.61 9.71
CA ASN A 137 -2.60 -19.87 11.15
C ASN A 137 -2.20 -21.31 11.56
N GLY A 138 -1.47 -22.01 10.70
CA GLY A 138 -1.15 -23.42 10.91
C GLY A 138 -2.36 -24.34 10.89
N ASP A 139 -3.51 -23.87 10.40
CA ASP A 139 -4.74 -24.64 10.38
C ASP A 139 -4.64 -25.82 9.40
N THR A 140 -4.89 -27.02 9.93
CA THR A 140 -4.96 -28.29 9.16
C THR A 140 -6.37 -28.87 9.14
N GLY A 141 -7.36 -28.10 9.63
CA GLY A 141 -8.76 -28.46 9.57
C GLY A 141 -9.36 -28.26 8.17
N THR A 142 -10.62 -28.62 8.04
CA THR A 142 -11.34 -28.58 6.76
C THR A 142 -11.97 -27.20 6.49
N ASN A 143 -11.24 -26.13 6.79
CA ASN A 143 -11.71 -24.75 6.68
C ASN A 143 -11.40 -24.09 5.33
N TYR A 144 -10.77 -24.80 4.41
CA TYR A 144 -10.42 -24.30 3.08
C TYR A 144 -11.39 -24.86 2.05
N GLY A 145 -11.98 -23.97 1.30
CA GLY A 145 -12.75 -24.34 0.11
C GLY A 145 -12.19 -23.61 -1.09
N HIS A 146 -12.04 -24.29 -2.21
CA HIS A 146 -11.66 -23.66 -3.46
C HIS A 146 -12.36 -24.33 -4.64
N THR A 147 -12.61 -23.53 -5.63
CA THR A 147 -12.98 -23.95 -6.98
C THR A 147 -12.00 -23.32 -7.93
N GLY A 148 -11.67 -23.98 -8.99
CA GLY A 148 -10.71 -23.46 -9.95
C GLY A 148 -10.63 -24.34 -11.18
N PHE A 149 -9.78 -23.94 -12.09
CA PHE A 149 -9.46 -24.72 -13.28
C PHE A 149 -7.99 -25.14 -13.24
N SER A 150 -7.72 -26.32 -13.77
CA SER A 150 -6.36 -26.75 -14.11
C SER A 150 -6.29 -27.03 -15.59
N ILE A 151 -5.21 -26.59 -16.22
CA ILE A 151 -4.88 -26.89 -17.59
C ILE A 151 -3.56 -27.64 -17.58
N GLU A 152 -3.57 -28.88 -17.97
CA GLU A 152 -2.35 -29.67 -18.16
C GLU A 152 -2.06 -29.75 -19.67
N ALA A 153 -0.91 -29.23 -20.10
CA ALA A 153 -0.44 -29.38 -21.48
C ALA A 153 0.58 -30.51 -21.54
N SER A 154 0.33 -31.49 -22.40
CA SER A 154 1.31 -32.52 -22.76
C SER A 154 2.18 -32.08 -23.95
N SER A 155 3.24 -32.82 -24.26
CA SER A 155 4.26 -32.50 -25.26
C SER A 155 3.78 -32.30 -26.71
N THR A 156 2.53 -32.55 -26.99
CA THR A 156 1.91 -32.28 -28.30
C THR A 156 0.72 -31.37 -28.08
N TYR A 157 0.85 -30.12 -28.24
CA TYR A 157 -0.15 -29.01 -28.29
C TYR A 157 -1.66 -29.40 -28.16
N SER A 158 -1.94 -30.48 -27.48
CA SER A 158 -3.26 -30.96 -27.16
C SER A 158 -3.49 -30.60 -25.69
N ALA A 159 -4.34 -29.60 -25.41
CA ALA A 159 -4.87 -29.37 -24.08
C ALA A 159 -5.59 -30.64 -23.64
N SER A 160 -4.86 -31.51 -22.95
CA SER A 160 -5.36 -32.86 -22.67
C SER A 160 -6.33 -32.90 -21.50
N ASN A 161 -6.34 -31.90 -20.61
CA ASN A 161 -7.28 -31.87 -19.50
C ASN A 161 -7.55 -30.42 -19.06
N PHE A 162 -8.76 -29.96 -19.33
CA PHE A 162 -9.33 -28.82 -18.66
C PHE A 162 -10.28 -29.36 -17.58
N ALA A 163 -9.86 -29.28 -16.34
CA ALA A 163 -10.65 -29.75 -15.22
C ALA A 163 -11.14 -28.57 -14.35
N PHE A 164 -12.42 -28.52 -14.07
CA PHE A 164 -12.92 -27.73 -12.96
C PHE A 164 -12.83 -28.56 -11.69
N ASN A 165 -12.04 -28.08 -10.75
CA ASN A 165 -11.90 -28.73 -9.45
C ASN A 165 -12.75 -27.96 -8.43
N VAL A 166 -13.69 -28.64 -7.79
CA VAL A 166 -14.47 -28.12 -6.69
C VAL A 166 -14.08 -28.89 -5.44
N ASN A 167 -13.47 -28.22 -4.51
CA ASN A 167 -13.05 -28.81 -3.24
C ASN A 167 -13.54 -27.90 -2.10
N LEU A 168 -14.57 -28.34 -1.40
CA LEU A 168 -15.27 -27.53 -0.40
C LEU A 168 -14.81 -27.77 1.04
N SER A 169 -13.88 -28.69 1.26
CA SER A 169 -13.47 -29.09 2.61
C SER A 169 -12.05 -29.66 2.58
N ASN A 170 -11.06 -28.79 2.59
CA ASN A 170 -9.63 -29.13 2.54
C ASN A 170 -8.87 -28.61 3.73
N ASN A 171 -7.72 -29.21 3.95
CA ASN A 171 -6.75 -28.81 4.99
C ASN A 171 -5.70 -27.80 4.51
N GLN A 172 -5.81 -27.35 3.27
CA GLN A 172 -4.99 -26.28 2.66
C GLN A 172 -5.64 -25.77 1.38
N LEU A 173 -5.19 -24.62 0.92
CA LEU A 173 -5.50 -24.09 -0.39
C LEU A 173 -4.45 -24.60 -1.39
N TYR A 174 -4.84 -25.37 -2.37
CA TYR A 174 -3.91 -25.87 -3.40
C TYR A 174 -3.61 -24.76 -4.42
N LEU A 175 -2.32 -24.57 -4.73
CA LEU A 175 -1.86 -23.58 -5.72
C LEU A 175 -1.39 -24.24 -7.00
N ALA A 176 -0.57 -25.26 -6.91
CA ALA A 176 -0.04 -25.95 -8.08
C ALA A 176 0.36 -27.39 -7.76
N LYS A 177 0.29 -28.22 -8.79
CA LYS A 177 0.83 -29.57 -8.78
C LYS A 177 2.14 -29.58 -9.56
N LEU A 178 3.21 -29.97 -8.89
CA LEU A 178 4.51 -30.22 -9.51
C LEU A 178 4.46 -31.52 -10.33
N SER A 179 5.22 -31.57 -11.40
CA SER A 179 5.37 -32.82 -12.15
C SER A 179 6.21 -33.83 -11.38
N SER A 180 6.29 -35.05 -11.91
CA SER A 180 7.16 -36.14 -11.38
C SER A 180 8.66 -35.89 -11.57
N ASN A 181 9.08 -34.74 -12.08
CA ASN A 181 10.46 -34.37 -12.27
C ASN A 181 10.94 -33.48 -11.10
N ALA A 182 12.07 -33.89 -10.48
CA ALA A 182 12.67 -33.13 -9.38
C ALA A 182 13.07 -31.68 -9.73
N ALA A 183 13.22 -31.35 -11.02
CA ALA A 183 13.47 -29.97 -11.47
C ALA A 183 12.16 -29.17 -11.75
N SER A 184 11.00 -29.68 -11.37
CA SER A 184 9.72 -28.98 -11.53
C SER A 184 9.62 -27.84 -10.54
N GLN A 185 9.35 -26.65 -11.03
CA GLN A 185 9.18 -25.45 -10.23
C GLN A 185 7.83 -24.81 -10.49
N MET A 186 7.29 -24.16 -9.47
CA MET A 186 6.09 -23.36 -9.61
C MET A 186 6.37 -21.87 -9.37
N CYS A 187 5.64 -21.03 -10.07
CA CYS A 187 5.49 -19.61 -9.78
C CYS A 187 4.01 -19.26 -9.72
N GLY A 188 3.61 -18.47 -8.75
CA GLY A 188 2.24 -18.04 -8.66
C GLY A 188 1.95 -17.24 -7.40
N GLY A 189 0.72 -16.77 -7.30
CA GLY A 189 0.32 -15.99 -6.15
C GLY A 189 -1.18 -15.97 -5.93
N ILE A 190 -1.54 -15.60 -4.74
CA ILE A 190 -2.92 -15.39 -4.32
C ILE A 190 -3.09 -14.04 -3.64
N TRP A 191 -4.27 -13.50 -3.79
CA TRP A 191 -4.80 -12.40 -3.02
C TRP A 191 -5.83 -12.93 -2.02
N VAL A 192 -5.75 -12.47 -0.77
CA VAL A 192 -6.67 -12.82 0.31
C VAL A 192 -7.24 -11.55 0.89
N SER A 193 -8.56 -11.45 0.98
CA SER A 193 -9.27 -10.30 1.54
C SER A 193 -10.04 -10.71 2.80
N GLY A 194 -10.20 -9.76 3.73
CA GLY A 194 -10.87 -9.99 5.01
C GLY A 194 -9.95 -10.59 6.08
N CYS A 195 -8.64 -10.38 5.98
CA CYS A 195 -7.65 -11.01 6.87
C CYS A 195 -7.78 -10.63 8.34
N LYS A 196 -8.29 -9.44 8.66
CA LYS A 196 -8.61 -9.00 10.04
C LYS A 196 -9.88 -9.62 10.60
N SER A 197 -10.75 -10.09 9.73
CA SER A 197 -12.09 -10.55 10.08
C SER A 197 -12.04 -11.87 10.85
N THR A 198 -12.99 -12.04 11.75
CA THR A 198 -13.34 -13.36 12.34
C THR A 198 -14.27 -14.15 11.43
N GLY A 199 -14.66 -13.59 10.29
CA GLY A 199 -15.51 -14.25 9.30
C GLY A 199 -14.73 -14.91 8.17
N LEU A 200 -15.43 -15.12 7.07
CA LEU A 200 -14.91 -15.69 5.84
C LEU A 200 -13.82 -14.78 5.22
N LYS A 201 -12.74 -15.38 4.74
CA LYS A 201 -11.70 -14.71 3.92
C LYS A 201 -11.90 -15.17 2.47
N ALA A 202 -11.97 -14.21 1.56
CA ALA A 202 -12.07 -14.48 0.14
C ALA A 202 -10.68 -14.62 -0.48
N ILE A 203 -10.51 -15.54 -1.41
CA ILE A 203 -9.22 -15.87 -2.03
C ILE A 203 -9.36 -15.91 -3.53
N LEU A 204 -8.42 -15.25 -4.22
CA LEU A 204 -8.29 -15.26 -5.67
C LEU A 204 -6.83 -15.40 -6.06
N GLY A 205 -6.51 -16.26 -7.02
CA GLY A 205 -5.13 -16.39 -7.47
C GLY A 205 -4.93 -17.31 -8.64
N GLN A 206 -3.67 -17.43 -9.01
CA GLN A 206 -3.24 -18.35 -10.06
C GLN A 206 -1.80 -18.79 -9.84
N ALA A 207 -1.48 -19.94 -10.34
CA ALA A 207 -0.11 -20.48 -10.36
C ALA A 207 0.16 -21.30 -11.62
N GLY A 208 1.40 -21.31 -12.04
CA GLY A 208 1.90 -22.18 -13.09
C GLY A 208 3.04 -23.02 -12.56
N ALA A 209 3.10 -24.30 -12.96
CA ALA A 209 4.20 -25.18 -12.68
C ALA A 209 4.81 -25.70 -13.99
N SER A 210 6.15 -25.72 -14.06
CA SER A 210 6.86 -26.34 -15.15
C SER A 210 7.18 -27.80 -14.83
N ALA A 211 7.12 -28.65 -15.83
CA ALA A 211 7.68 -29.99 -15.73
C ALA A 211 9.17 -29.93 -16.08
N GLY A 212 10.05 -29.82 -15.13
CA GLY A 212 11.49 -29.80 -15.39
C GLY A 212 11.91 -30.86 -16.43
N GLY A 213 12.32 -30.43 -17.62
CA GLY A 213 12.82 -31.29 -18.69
C GLY A 213 11.79 -32.02 -19.57
N GLY A 214 10.50 -31.81 -19.37
CA GLY A 214 9.41 -32.35 -20.21
C GLY A 214 8.37 -31.29 -20.53
N ASN A 215 7.66 -31.45 -21.63
CA ASN A 215 6.69 -30.46 -22.13
C ASN A 215 5.35 -30.42 -21.35
N SER A 216 5.29 -30.92 -20.14
CA SER A 216 4.09 -30.85 -19.33
C SER A 216 4.08 -29.56 -18.50
N GLN A 217 3.12 -28.72 -18.72
CA GLN A 217 2.88 -27.50 -17.96
C GLN A 217 1.55 -27.63 -17.24
N ASN A 218 1.50 -27.14 -16.01
CA ASN A 218 0.28 -27.09 -15.25
C ASN A 218 -0.01 -25.62 -14.89
N THR A 219 -1.16 -25.12 -15.29
CA THR A 219 -1.63 -23.80 -14.91
C THR A 219 -2.92 -23.95 -14.12
N GLN A 220 -2.97 -23.36 -12.95
CA GLN A 220 -4.14 -23.40 -12.06
C GLN A 220 -4.64 -22.00 -11.76
N GLY A 221 -5.95 -21.80 -11.88
CA GLY A 221 -6.66 -20.69 -11.29
C GLY A 221 -7.35 -21.14 -9.99
N VAL A 222 -7.27 -20.32 -8.96
CA VAL A 222 -7.82 -20.59 -7.64
C VAL A 222 -8.77 -19.49 -7.24
N ILE A 223 -10.03 -19.84 -7.02
CA ILE A 223 -11.04 -18.98 -6.42
C ILE A 223 -11.54 -19.73 -5.18
N GLY A 224 -11.43 -19.14 -4.00
CA GLY A 224 -11.73 -19.90 -2.81
C GLY A 224 -12.00 -19.06 -1.59
N PHE A 225 -12.04 -19.74 -0.45
CA PHE A 225 -12.24 -19.12 0.85
C PHE A 225 -11.49 -19.86 1.95
N TYR A 226 -11.29 -19.14 3.04
CA TYR A 226 -10.87 -19.68 4.33
C TYR A 226 -11.90 -19.28 5.37
N SER A 227 -12.54 -20.27 6.03
CA SER A 227 -13.72 -20.08 6.88
C SER A 227 -13.45 -20.11 8.38
N ALA A 228 -12.20 -20.31 8.81
CA ALA A 228 -11.90 -20.28 10.23
C ALA A 228 -12.14 -18.89 10.87
N SER A 229 -12.65 -18.91 12.10
CA SER A 229 -13.15 -17.73 12.82
C SER A 229 -12.04 -16.94 13.54
N ALA A 230 -10.86 -16.80 12.93
CA ALA A 230 -9.76 -16.01 13.48
C ALA A 230 -9.16 -15.12 12.41
N ALA A 231 -8.63 -13.95 12.79
CA ALA A 231 -7.79 -13.15 11.93
C ALA A 231 -6.55 -13.95 11.49
N ILE A 232 -6.00 -13.63 10.31
CA ILE A 232 -4.79 -14.28 9.82
C ILE A 232 -3.59 -13.66 10.54
N THR A 233 -2.81 -14.50 11.22
CA THR A 233 -1.59 -14.13 11.95
C THR A 233 -0.34 -14.80 11.41
N SER A 234 -0.52 -15.82 10.56
CA SER A 234 0.59 -16.48 9.86
C SER A 234 0.13 -17.07 8.53
N VAL A 235 1.08 -17.18 7.62
CA VAL A 235 0.95 -17.80 6.29
C VAL A 235 2.02 -18.86 6.16
N SER A 236 1.66 -20.04 5.72
CA SER A 236 2.62 -21.12 5.46
C SER A 236 2.49 -21.60 4.02
N ALA A 237 3.62 -21.74 3.33
CA ALA A 237 3.72 -22.60 2.17
C ALA A 237 3.89 -24.04 2.65
N HIS A 238 3.15 -24.97 2.04
CA HIS A 238 3.16 -26.38 2.40
C HIS A 238 3.29 -27.25 1.15
N SER A 239 4.26 -28.14 1.17
CA SER A 239 4.43 -29.20 0.16
C SER A 239 3.72 -30.46 0.65
N LEU A 240 2.86 -31.03 -0.17
CA LEU A 240 2.09 -32.22 0.24
C LEU A 240 2.99 -33.43 0.50
N THR A 241 4.05 -33.57 -0.28
CA THR A 241 5.05 -34.65 -0.14
C THR A 241 6.45 -34.10 -0.25
N GLY A 242 7.32 -34.50 0.68
CA GLY A 242 8.71 -34.07 0.73
C GLY A 242 8.93 -32.62 1.19
N ASN A 243 10.16 -32.32 1.46
CA ASN A 243 10.58 -30.97 1.84
C ASN A 243 10.73 -30.08 0.60
N PHE A 244 10.53 -28.80 0.79
CA PHE A 244 10.99 -27.81 -0.19
C PHE A 244 12.51 -27.90 -0.35
N ASP A 245 12.99 -27.72 -1.57
CA ASP A 245 14.42 -27.74 -1.93
C ASP A 245 14.86 -26.45 -2.64
N ASP A 246 13.93 -25.65 -3.17
CA ASP A 246 14.21 -24.34 -3.76
C ASP A 246 12.97 -23.45 -3.76
N GLY A 247 13.20 -22.14 -3.94
CA GLY A 247 12.19 -21.13 -4.10
C GLY A 247 12.12 -20.10 -2.97
N GLN A 248 11.22 -19.15 -3.14
CA GLN A 248 10.98 -18.08 -2.17
C GLN A 248 9.50 -17.83 -1.98
N LEU A 249 9.12 -17.58 -0.73
CA LEU A 249 7.80 -17.10 -0.31
C LEU A 249 7.87 -15.62 0.00
N TRP A 250 6.99 -14.84 -0.61
CA TRP A 250 6.83 -13.40 -0.40
C TRP A 250 5.42 -13.14 0.11
N VAL A 251 5.31 -12.39 1.20
CA VAL A 251 4.03 -12.03 1.82
C VAL A 251 3.93 -10.52 1.97
N TYR A 252 2.98 -9.92 1.29
CA TYR A 252 2.66 -8.49 1.40
C TYR A 252 1.33 -8.30 2.10
N GLY A 253 1.22 -7.23 2.88
CA GLY A 253 -0.01 -6.85 3.57
C GLY A 253 -0.40 -5.39 3.35
N ALA A 254 -1.71 -5.11 3.36
CA ALA A 254 -2.28 -3.78 3.28
C ALA A 254 -3.49 -3.60 4.21
#